data_a6be864ad7c86a88547798137ca74e64
#
_entry.id   a6be864ad7c86a88547798137ca74e64
#
_cell.length_a   1.000
_cell.length_b   1.000
_cell.length_c   1.000
_cell.angle_alpha   90.00
_cell.angle_beta   90.00
_cell.angle_gamma   90.00
#
_symmetry.space_group_name_H-M   'P 1'
#
loop_
_entity.id
_entity.type
_entity.pdbx_description
1 polymer ?
#
loop_
_entity_poly.entity_id
_entity_poly.type
_entity_poly.pdbx_seq_one_letter_code
_entity_poly.pdbx_strand_id
1 'polypeptide(L)'
;MKHKYVLRNSLYLDEELQDYFNEMSKKGWRLDFIGYYYRFSKDEHVYKYQIDYTPVSSEYQELLKEMGYHEVENALYDFRVLENEDEDAPDLNTEFVFDKNNKMKQFKKIHYFIYPILAYFLFWLGKIFIKDIVEIGKPVLYYEGFGSLLMGIVFIVLSFVLLF
;
A
#
# COMPACT_ATOMS: atom_id res chain seq x y z
N MET A 1 28.28 -3.84 -4.45
CA MET A 1 27.04 -3.44 -5.12
C MET A 1 26.34 -2.39 -4.23
N LYS A 2 25.81 -1.31 -4.80
CA LYS A 2 25.13 -0.27 -4.01
C LYS A 2 23.63 -0.58 -3.97
N HIS A 3 23.07 -0.71 -2.77
CA HIS A 3 21.64 -0.97 -2.59
C HIS A 3 20.90 0.27 -2.09
N LYS A 4 19.63 0.38 -2.46
CA LYS A 4 18.70 1.39 -1.98
C LYS A 4 17.49 0.69 -1.41
N TYR A 5 17.08 1.08 -0.19
CA TYR A 5 15.91 0.55 0.48
C TYR A 5 14.85 1.63 0.57
N VAL A 6 13.62 1.29 0.20
CA VAL A 6 12.47 2.20 0.25
C VAL A 6 11.35 1.49 0.99
N LEU A 7 10.81 2.12 2.03
CA LEU A 7 9.64 1.58 2.74
C LEU A 7 8.46 1.46 1.77
N ARG A 8 7.77 0.32 1.85
CA ARG A 8 6.58 0.10 1.03
C ARG A 8 5.51 1.11 1.44
N ASN A 9 5.04 1.88 0.48
CA ASN A 9 3.82 2.65 0.63
C ASN A 9 2.63 1.77 0.19
N SER A 10 1.86 1.27 1.16
CA SER A 10 0.69 0.42 0.90
C SER A 10 -0.47 1.18 0.22
N LEU A 11 -0.34 2.49 0.06
CA LEU A 11 -1.35 3.34 -0.56
C LEU A 11 -1.18 3.46 -2.08
N TYR A 12 -0.04 3.03 -2.65
CA TYR A 12 0.09 3.01 -4.10
C TYR A 12 -0.91 2.05 -4.72
N LEU A 13 -1.59 2.53 -5.75
CA LEU A 13 -2.33 1.69 -6.67
C LEU A 13 -1.33 0.87 -7.50
N ASP A 14 -1.78 -0.25 -8.04
CA ASP A 14 -0.90 -1.14 -8.81
C ASP A 14 -0.29 -0.43 -10.03
N GLU A 15 -1.05 0.44 -10.72
CA GLU A 15 -0.56 1.28 -11.81
C GLU A 15 0.52 2.26 -11.32
N GLU A 16 0.26 2.98 -10.22
CA GLU A 16 1.21 3.93 -9.63
C GLU A 16 2.49 3.21 -9.15
N LEU A 17 2.34 1.98 -8.64
CA LEU A 17 3.46 1.16 -8.19
C LEU A 17 4.28 0.64 -9.38
N GLN A 18 3.62 0.20 -10.45
CA GLN A 18 4.27 -0.22 -11.68
C GLN A 18 5.04 0.95 -12.31
N ASP A 19 4.43 2.12 -12.40
CA ASP A 19 5.07 3.34 -12.89
C ASP A 19 6.28 3.71 -12.03
N TYR A 20 6.15 3.61 -10.70
CA TYR A 20 7.24 3.87 -9.79
C TYR A 20 8.44 2.94 -10.03
N PHE A 21 8.21 1.63 -10.24
CA PHE A 21 9.29 0.69 -10.54
C PHE A 21 9.95 0.99 -11.89
N ASN A 22 9.16 1.31 -12.91
CA ASN A 22 9.65 1.69 -14.22
C ASN A 22 10.49 2.99 -14.16
N GLU A 23 10.05 3.99 -13.39
CA GLU A 23 10.84 5.20 -13.16
C GLU A 23 12.15 4.93 -12.42
N MET A 24 12.14 4.03 -11.43
CA MET A 24 13.34 3.65 -10.71
C MET A 24 14.33 2.96 -11.63
N SER A 25 13.86 2.09 -12.51
CA SER A 25 14.68 1.44 -13.54
C SER A 25 15.34 2.46 -14.45
N LYS A 26 14.60 3.42 -14.99
CA LYS A 26 15.13 4.54 -15.82
C LYS A 26 16.19 5.38 -15.09
N LYS A 27 16.14 5.42 -13.75
CA LYS A 27 17.17 6.07 -12.91
C LYS A 27 18.38 5.14 -12.62
N GLY A 28 18.42 3.94 -13.21
CA GLY A 28 19.45 2.93 -13.06
C GLY A 28 19.38 2.18 -11.73
N TRP A 29 18.16 1.87 -11.28
CA TRP A 29 17.88 1.07 -10.08
C TRP A 29 17.00 -0.12 -10.44
N ARG A 30 17.58 -1.34 -10.44
CA ARG A 30 16.86 -2.59 -10.62
C ARG A 30 16.19 -3.00 -9.31
N LEU A 31 14.96 -3.49 -9.38
CA LEU A 31 14.22 -4.01 -8.25
C LEU A 31 14.64 -5.46 -7.97
N ASP A 32 15.23 -5.72 -6.80
CA ASP A 32 15.70 -7.06 -6.42
C ASP A 32 14.71 -7.80 -5.51
N PHE A 33 13.95 -7.07 -4.69
CA PHE A 33 13.11 -7.68 -3.67
C PHE A 33 11.92 -6.80 -3.31
N ILE A 34 10.78 -7.45 -3.07
CA ILE A 34 9.52 -6.85 -2.63
C ILE A 34 9.08 -7.51 -1.31
N GLY A 35 8.88 -6.67 -0.27
CA GLY A 35 8.40 -7.08 1.02
C GLY A 35 7.76 -5.91 1.77
N TYR A 36 8.06 -5.77 3.05
CA TYR A 36 7.73 -4.56 3.81
C TYR A 36 8.50 -3.33 3.34
N TYR A 37 9.55 -3.57 2.57
CA TYR A 37 10.34 -2.56 1.87
C TYR A 37 10.67 -3.06 0.47
N TYR A 38 11.00 -2.15 -0.44
CA TYR A 38 11.57 -2.45 -1.75
C TYR A 38 13.08 -2.35 -1.64
N ARG A 39 13.78 -3.36 -2.16
CA ARG A 39 15.24 -3.33 -2.30
C ARG A 39 15.59 -3.17 -3.77
N PHE A 40 16.38 -2.16 -4.05
CA PHE A 40 16.91 -1.91 -5.39
C PHE A 40 18.43 -2.04 -5.38
N SER A 41 19.01 -2.56 -6.46
CA SER A 41 20.44 -2.55 -6.75
C SER A 41 20.75 -1.59 -7.90
N LYS A 42 22.00 -1.11 -7.95
CA LYS A 42 22.44 -0.26 -9.05
C LYS A 42 22.70 -1.13 -10.28
N ASP A 43 22.03 -0.81 -11.38
CA ASP A 43 22.15 -1.46 -12.66
C ASP A 43 22.18 -0.40 -13.79
N GLU A 44 22.85 -0.71 -14.90
CA GLU A 44 22.92 0.17 -16.08
C GLU A 44 21.82 -0.16 -17.10
N HIS A 45 21.21 -1.36 -17.00
CA HIS A 45 20.12 -1.76 -17.87
C HIS A 45 18.80 -1.16 -17.37
N VAL A 46 17.93 -0.87 -18.31
CA VAL A 46 16.56 -0.43 -18.04
C VAL A 46 15.65 -1.65 -18.17
N TYR A 47 14.88 -1.89 -17.13
CA TYR A 47 13.93 -3.00 -17.06
C TYR A 47 12.51 -2.46 -17.14
N LYS A 48 11.65 -3.18 -17.84
CA LYS A 48 10.20 -2.98 -17.82
C LYS A 48 9.59 -3.83 -16.74
N TYR A 49 8.86 -3.21 -15.82
CA TYR A 49 8.14 -3.90 -14.75
C TYR A 49 6.65 -3.95 -15.04
N GLN A 50 6.05 -5.10 -14.77
CA GLN A 50 4.60 -5.29 -14.81
C GLN A 50 4.11 -6.02 -13.58
N ILE A 51 2.93 -5.62 -13.07
CA ILE A 51 2.28 -6.26 -11.95
C ILE A 51 1.25 -7.24 -12.48
N ASP A 52 1.35 -8.49 -12.03
CA ASP A 52 0.52 -9.59 -12.49
C ASP A 52 -0.18 -10.28 -11.31
N TYR A 53 -1.47 -10.52 -11.50
CA TYR A 53 -2.36 -11.22 -10.55
C TYR A 53 -2.85 -12.57 -11.09
N THR A 54 -2.40 -12.96 -12.25
CA THR A 54 -2.85 -14.20 -12.90
C THR A 54 -2.44 -15.42 -12.07
N PRO A 55 -3.34 -16.37 -11.79
CA PRO A 55 -2.97 -17.59 -11.12
C PRO A 55 -1.87 -18.34 -11.87
N VAL A 56 -0.92 -18.87 -11.12
CA VAL A 56 0.24 -19.56 -11.68
C VAL A 56 -0.22 -20.91 -12.27
N SER A 57 -0.14 -21.05 -13.59
CA SER A 57 -0.19 -22.34 -14.26
C SER A 57 1.17 -22.61 -14.93
N SER A 58 1.51 -23.89 -15.16
CA SER A 58 2.75 -24.26 -15.85
C SER A 58 2.84 -23.63 -17.23
N GLU A 59 1.72 -23.67 -17.97
CA GLU A 59 1.60 -23.10 -19.32
C GLU A 59 1.83 -21.58 -19.32
N TYR A 60 1.29 -20.89 -18.32
CA TYR A 60 1.47 -19.44 -18.19
C TYR A 60 2.92 -19.08 -17.82
N GLN A 61 3.57 -19.86 -17.00
CA GLN A 61 5.00 -19.66 -16.68
C GLN A 61 5.90 -19.86 -17.90
N GLU A 62 5.59 -20.87 -18.75
CA GLU A 62 6.32 -21.09 -19.99
C GLU A 62 6.13 -19.92 -20.95
N LEU A 63 4.90 -19.43 -21.10
CA LEU A 63 4.59 -18.24 -21.90
C LEU A 63 5.37 -17.00 -21.43
N LEU A 64 5.39 -16.73 -20.12
CA LEU A 64 6.14 -15.61 -19.57
C LEU A 64 7.63 -15.71 -19.89
N LYS A 65 8.22 -16.89 -19.77
CA LYS A 65 9.63 -17.13 -20.12
C LYS A 65 9.90 -16.93 -21.60
N GLU A 66 9.00 -17.40 -22.48
CA GLU A 66 9.12 -17.18 -23.92
C GLU A 66 9.05 -15.69 -24.29
N MET A 67 8.26 -14.92 -23.54
CA MET A 67 8.17 -13.46 -23.68
C MET A 67 9.32 -12.70 -22.99
N GLY A 68 10.27 -13.39 -22.36
CA GLY A 68 11.41 -12.78 -21.68
C GLY A 68 11.10 -12.20 -20.29
N TYR A 69 9.94 -12.53 -19.71
CA TYR A 69 9.59 -12.07 -18.37
C TYR A 69 10.16 -12.97 -17.27
N HIS A 70 10.72 -12.35 -16.25
CA HIS A 70 11.23 -12.99 -15.06
C HIS A 70 10.50 -12.46 -13.82
N GLU A 71 10.27 -13.33 -12.85
CA GLU A 71 9.61 -12.93 -11.60
C GLU A 71 10.64 -12.33 -10.63
N VAL A 72 10.34 -11.15 -10.09
CA VAL A 72 11.12 -10.51 -9.03
C VAL A 72 10.81 -11.21 -7.69
N GLU A 73 11.83 -11.40 -6.85
CA GLU A 73 11.65 -12.01 -5.52
C GLU A 73 10.63 -11.23 -4.69
N ASN A 74 9.53 -11.89 -4.34
CA ASN A 74 8.40 -11.30 -3.64
C ASN A 74 8.02 -12.12 -2.40
N ALA A 75 8.12 -11.50 -1.22
CA ALA A 75 7.67 -12.09 0.06
C ALA A 75 6.18 -11.89 0.34
N LEU A 76 5.46 -11.18 -0.54
CA LEU A 76 4.04 -10.86 -0.42
C LEU A 76 3.29 -11.64 -1.50
N TYR A 77 2.33 -12.43 -1.09
CA TYR A 77 1.66 -13.39 -1.98
C TYR A 77 0.48 -12.82 -2.78
N ASP A 78 0.19 -11.53 -2.63
CA ASP A 78 -1.03 -10.93 -3.22
C ASP A 78 -0.90 -10.63 -4.72
N PHE A 79 0.32 -10.43 -5.22
CA PHE A 79 0.61 -10.12 -6.63
C PHE A 79 2.06 -10.52 -6.95
N ARG A 80 2.36 -10.66 -8.24
CA ARG A 80 3.72 -10.84 -8.74
C ARG A 80 4.18 -9.59 -9.45
N VAL A 81 5.47 -9.32 -9.38
CA VAL A 81 6.10 -8.32 -10.23
C VAL A 81 7.02 -9.04 -11.20
N LEU A 82 6.79 -8.79 -12.46
CA LEU A 82 7.53 -9.36 -13.56
C LEU A 82 8.46 -8.29 -14.12
N GLU A 83 9.71 -8.64 -14.38
CA GLU A 83 10.69 -7.78 -15.04
C GLU A 83 11.02 -8.32 -16.43
N ASN A 84 11.27 -7.43 -17.39
CA ASN A 84 11.77 -7.75 -18.72
C ASN A 84 12.90 -6.79 -19.06
N GLU A 85 13.97 -7.31 -19.68
CA GLU A 85 15.11 -6.50 -20.15
C GLU A 85 14.77 -5.71 -21.42
N ASP A 86 13.69 -6.07 -22.12
CA ASP A 86 13.21 -5.35 -23.28
C ASP A 86 12.16 -4.30 -22.84
N GLU A 87 12.49 -3.02 -22.99
CA GLU A 87 11.59 -1.89 -22.69
C GLU A 87 10.33 -1.91 -23.57
N ASP A 88 10.43 -2.45 -24.78
CA ASP A 88 9.36 -2.55 -25.77
C ASP A 88 8.58 -3.88 -25.66
N ALA A 89 8.88 -4.71 -24.65
CA ALA A 89 8.16 -5.95 -24.41
C ALA A 89 6.62 -5.71 -24.37
N PRO A 90 5.82 -6.60 -24.96
CA PRO A 90 4.38 -6.43 -24.99
C PRO A 90 3.78 -6.41 -23.59
N ASP A 91 2.81 -5.53 -23.36
CA ASP A 91 2.09 -5.51 -22.10
C ASP A 91 1.30 -6.79 -21.90
N LEU A 92 1.42 -7.35 -20.70
CA LEU A 92 0.59 -8.46 -20.26
C LEU A 92 -0.83 -7.92 -20.02
N ASN A 93 -1.70 -8.04 -21.02
CA ASN A 93 -3.06 -7.51 -20.97
C ASN A 93 -3.91 -8.41 -20.06
N THR A 94 -3.88 -8.12 -18.78
CA THR A 94 -4.69 -8.85 -17.80
C THR A 94 -5.94 -8.02 -17.47
N GLU A 95 -7.07 -8.32 -18.10
CA GLU A 95 -8.39 -7.75 -17.76
C GLU A 95 -8.68 -7.84 -16.24
N PHE A 96 -8.08 -8.82 -15.58
CA PHE A 96 -8.15 -9.03 -14.14
C PHE A 96 -7.51 -7.90 -13.31
N VAL A 97 -6.44 -7.27 -13.80
CA VAL A 97 -5.77 -6.13 -13.16
C VAL A 97 -6.71 -4.93 -13.11
N PHE A 98 -7.45 -4.69 -14.19
CA PHE A 98 -8.35 -3.54 -14.32
C PHE A 98 -9.52 -3.60 -13.31
N ASP A 99 -10.13 -4.76 -13.11
CA ASP A 99 -11.26 -4.92 -12.17
C ASP A 99 -10.79 -4.78 -10.70
N LYS A 100 -9.62 -5.31 -10.35
CA LYS A 100 -9.05 -5.19 -9.00
C LYS A 100 -8.65 -3.76 -8.69
N ASN A 101 -8.03 -3.05 -9.63
CA ASN A 101 -7.68 -1.64 -9.48
C ASN A 101 -8.90 -0.75 -9.25
N ASN A 102 -9.99 -0.99 -9.96
CA ASN A 102 -11.24 -0.27 -9.75
C ASN A 102 -11.83 -0.52 -8.37
N LYS A 103 -11.80 -1.77 -7.87
CA LYS A 103 -12.21 -2.10 -6.51
C LYS A 103 -11.34 -1.42 -5.47
N MET A 104 -10.03 -1.43 -5.64
CA MET A 104 -9.09 -0.74 -4.72
C MET A 104 -9.27 0.78 -4.73
N LYS A 105 -9.49 1.41 -5.90
CA LYS A 105 -9.83 2.84 -5.99
C LYS A 105 -11.10 3.18 -5.19
N GLN A 106 -12.10 2.30 -5.22
CA GLN A 106 -13.31 2.47 -4.43
C GLN A 106 -13.04 2.32 -2.92
N PHE A 107 -12.24 1.32 -2.52
CA PHE A 107 -11.86 1.13 -1.11
C PHE A 107 -11.07 2.31 -0.55
N LYS A 108 -10.10 2.86 -1.30
CA LYS A 108 -9.38 4.07 -0.88
C LYS A 108 -10.32 5.26 -0.66
N LYS A 109 -11.27 5.52 -1.58
CA LYS A 109 -12.26 6.59 -1.41
C LYS A 109 -13.10 6.42 -0.14
N ILE A 110 -13.50 5.19 0.18
CA ILE A 110 -14.27 4.88 1.38
C ILE A 110 -13.46 5.20 2.64
N HIS A 111 -12.18 4.86 2.68
CA HIS A 111 -11.31 5.14 3.82
C HIS A 111 -11.16 6.65 4.11
N TYR A 112 -11.04 7.49 3.06
CA TYR A 112 -11.00 8.95 3.22
C TYR A 112 -12.23 9.52 3.92
N PHE A 113 -13.39 8.87 3.78
CA PHE A 113 -14.64 9.33 4.41
C PHE A 113 -14.89 8.68 5.77
N ILE A 114 -14.55 7.41 5.94
CA ILE A 114 -14.84 6.66 7.18
C ILE A 114 -13.99 7.18 8.35
N TYR A 115 -12.69 7.42 8.15
CA TYR A 115 -11.82 7.83 9.25
C TYR A 115 -12.17 9.19 9.86
N PRO A 116 -12.44 10.26 9.08
CA PRO A 116 -12.90 11.53 9.65
C PRO A 116 -14.23 11.40 10.39
N ILE A 117 -15.17 10.60 9.89
CA ILE A 117 -16.46 10.38 10.52
C ILE A 117 -16.27 9.64 11.86
N LEU A 118 -15.43 8.60 11.88
CA LEU A 118 -15.11 7.85 13.09
C LEU A 118 -14.40 8.72 14.13
N ALA A 119 -13.45 9.54 13.70
CA ALA A 119 -12.74 10.50 14.55
C ALA A 119 -13.70 11.54 15.15
N TYR A 120 -14.61 12.08 14.33
CA TYR A 120 -15.64 13.01 14.81
C TYR A 120 -16.58 12.34 15.81
N PHE A 121 -17.01 11.11 15.56
CA PHE A 121 -17.87 10.34 16.46
C PHE A 121 -17.19 10.06 17.80
N LEU A 122 -15.92 9.68 17.80
CA LEU A 122 -15.13 9.46 19.02
C LEU A 122 -14.92 10.77 19.80
N PHE A 123 -14.68 11.87 19.10
CA PHE A 123 -14.59 13.19 19.72
C PHE A 123 -15.91 13.62 20.35
N TRP A 124 -17.04 13.36 19.69
CA TRP A 124 -18.38 13.64 20.22
C TRP A 124 -18.70 12.80 21.45
N LEU A 125 -18.39 11.49 21.43
CA LEU A 125 -18.49 10.63 22.61
C LEU A 125 -17.63 11.15 23.76
N GLY A 126 -16.38 11.52 23.49
CA GLY A 126 -15.51 12.11 24.50
C GLY A 126 -16.10 13.37 25.17
N LYS A 127 -16.75 14.23 24.38
CA LYS A 127 -17.46 15.42 24.94
C LYS A 127 -18.61 15.05 25.85
N ILE A 128 -19.40 14.02 25.53
CA ILE A 128 -20.51 13.56 26.38
C ILE A 128 -19.95 13.08 27.71
N PHE A 129 -18.93 12.23 27.69
CA PHE A 129 -18.29 11.74 28.90
C PHE A 129 -17.69 12.85 29.78
N ILE A 130 -17.05 13.85 29.15
CA ILE A 130 -16.50 15.00 29.89
C ILE A 130 -17.63 15.82 30.53
N LYS A 131 -18.72 16.03 29.86
CA LYS A 131 -19.88 16.77 30.41
C LYS A 131 -20.44 16.07 31.62
N ASP A 132 -20.66 14.76 31.55
CA ASP A 132 -21.18 13.98 32.69
C ASP A 132 -20.21 13.98 33.87
N ILE A 133 -18.90 13.97 33.65
CA ILE A 133 -17.85 14.09 34.67
C ILE A 133 -17.95 15.42 35.42
N VAL A 134 -18.09 16.52 34.67
CA VAL A 134 -18.18 17.87 35.25
C VAL A 134 -19.45 18.05 36.07
N GLU A 135 -20.57 17.45 35.67
CA GLU A 135 -21.84 17.52 36.40
C GLU A 135 -21.86 16.65 37.66
N ILE A 136 -21.18 15.48 37.67
CA ILE A 136 -21.25 14.52 38.80
C ILE A 136 -20.15 14.77 39.87
N GLY A 137 -19.08 15.52 39.53
CA GLY A 137 -18.01 15.90 40.47
C GLY A 137 -17.20 14.73 41.04
N LYS A 138 -17.21 13.54 40.40
CA LYS A 138 -16.51 12.35 40.89
C LYS A 138 -15.20 12.12 40.15
N PRO A 139 -14.05 12.05 40.88
CA PRO A 139 -12.72 11.92 40.26
C PRO A 139 -12.48 10.61 39.49
N VAL A 140 -13.24 9.55 39.78
CA VAL A 140 -13.07 8.23 39.13
C VAL A 140 -13.46 8.28 37.65
N LEU A 141 -14.50 9.04 37.28
CA LEU A 141 -14.94 9.21 35.90
C LEU A 141 -14.00 10.07 35.05
N TYR A 142 -13.18 10.91 35.70
CA TYR A 142 -12.17 11.73 35.00
C TYR A 142 -11.16 10.87 34.26
N TYR A 143 -10.73 9.74 34.83
CA TYR A 143 -9.77 8.82 34.19
C TYR A 143 -10.36 8.11 32.98
N GLU A 144 -11.63 7.74 33.01
CA GLU A 144 -12.30 7.09 31.87
C GLU A 144 -12.53 8.07 30.71
N GLY A 145 -12.96 9.29 31.00
CA GLY A 145 -13.10 10.34 29.99
C GLY A 145 -11.78 10.78 29.38
N PHE A 146 -10.73 10.89 30.20
CA PHE A 146 -9.38 11.19 29.73
C PHE A 146 -8.82 10.07 28.85
N GLY A 147 -9.07 8.80 29.23
CA GLY A 147 -8.69 7.63 28.45
C GLY A 147 -9.34 7.60 27.06
N SER A 148 -10.65 7.92 26.98
CA SER A 148 -11.38 7.96 25.71
C SER A 148 -10.89 9.11 24.79
N LEU A 149 -10.54 10.26 25.39
CA LEU A 149 -9.98 11.41 24.66
C LEU A 149 -8.57 11.11 24.13
N LEU A 150 -7.75 10.44 24.92
CA LEU A 150 -6.42 9.99 24.54
C LEU A 150 -6.47 8.96 23.43
N MET A 151 -7.40 7.99 23.50
CA MET A 151 -7.66 7.02 22.43
C MET A 151 -8.16 7.71 21.16
N GLY A 152 -9.02 8.71 21.25
CA GLY A 152 -9.46 9.52 20.11
C GLY A 152 -8.29 10.21 19.40
N ILE A 153 -7.36 10.82 20.16
CA ILE A 153 -6.16 11.44 19.62
C ILE A 153 -5.24 10.40 18.96
N VAL A 154 -5.04 9.24 19.58
CA VAL A 154 -4.24 8.14 19.03
C VAL A 154 -4.85 7.66 17.70
N PHE A 155 -6.18 7.52 17.61
CA PHE A 155 -6.83 7.13 16.36
C PHE A 155 -6.71 8.19 15.27
N ILE A 156 -6.78 9.47 15.61
CA ILE A 156 -6.53 10.56 14.66
C ILE A 156 -5.10 10.51 14.13
N VAL A 157 -4.11 10.35 15.02
CA VAL A 157 -2.70 10.26 14.63
C VAL A 157 -2.45 9.02 13.78
N LEU A 158 -3.00 7.84 14.16
CA LEU A 158 -2.91 6.62 13.36
C LEU A 158 -3.57 6.76 12.00
N SER A 159 -4.73 7.43 11.89
CA SER A 159 -5.37 7.69 10.61
C SER A 159 -4.52 8.59 9.70
N PHE A 160 -3.83 9.58 10.28
CA PHE A 160 -2.87 10.40 9.52
C PHE A 160 -1.64 9.61 9.09
N VAL A 161 -1.09 8.73 9.94
CA VAL A 161 0.08 7.89 9.59
C VAL A 161 -0.26 6.87 8.51
N LEU A 162 -1.51 6.38 8.47
CA LEU A 162 -1.97 5.45 7.43
C LEU A 162 -2.38 6.14 6.11
N LEU A 163 -2.47 7.49 6.11
CA LEU A 163 -2.77 8.31 4.93
C LEU A 163 -1.52 8.73 4.14
N PHE A 164 -0.34 8.64 4.76
CA PHE A 164 0.96 8.92 4.17
C PHE A 164 1.82 7.65 4.05
#